data_4fcd22a204b77adbeb25fedefd3c23e2
#
_entry.id   4fcd22a204b77adbeb25fedefd3c23e2
#
_cell.length_a   1.000
_cell.length_b   1.000
_cell.length_c   1.000
_cell.angle_alpha   90.00
_cell.angle_beta   90.00
_cell.angle_gamma   90.00
#
_symmetry.space_group_name_H-M   'P 1'
#
loop_
_entity.id
_entity.type
_entity.pdbx_description
1 polymer ?
#
loop_
_entity_poly.entity_id
_entity_poly.type
_entity_poly.pdbx_seq_one_letter_code
_entity_poly.pdbx_strand_id
1 'polypeptide(L)'
;MKKICLLLAVWISFYGNNSFAQIVTPKIDTLNNVIVSQKKTVEEIFKEVEVLKLLEIQKKIKEIALPTPIQGEEIVNHSAYTLSYNDEHEQPNWVIHMVTKDILYGAVSRTNDFRPDPNLKCGSMDSVDYWNSGFDRGHLAPSADFRWSLNALSESYYYSNMSPQVADLNRGAWSKLENQGREWSLDCNELFVVTGPVLKPNLPKVQQGSFRLSIPEYYYKIFVDLYGPEYKAIAFIMPNKKIDDPIMNYVVSIDEIEKKTGIDFFPTLDDSLEERLEKKSIVEEWPASVQSTSAAAVPINFEKGQIGTAQVKYFFGETATVCGQVVATKYKINGKSDPTYINLDKKWPETVFTLMVFGKDRINFSYKPEEFLTDKKICVTGKVGEFNGTPQIIATDETQIQIME
;
A
#
# COMPACT_ATOMS: atom_id res chain seq x y z
N MET A 1 -8.95 48.21 3.12
CA MET A 1 -9.35 47.43 1.94
C MET A 1 -10.27 48.17 0.96
N LYS A 2 -11.31 48.91 1.39
CA LYS A 2 -12.21 49.65 0.45
C LYS A 2 -11.56 50.78 -0.35
N LYS A 3 -10.45 51.41 0.13
CA LYS A 3 -9.77 52.50 -0.60
C LYS A 3 -8.81 52.01 -1.67
N ILE A 4 -8.29 50.79 -1.61
CA ILE A 4 -7.37 50.23 -2.61
C ILE A 4 -8.16 49.73 -3.83
N CYS A 5 -9.34 49.20 -3.62
CA CYS A 5 -10.22 48.76 -4.73
C CYS A 5 -10.72 49.94 -5.58
N LEU A 6 -10.93 51.13 -4.98
CA LEU A 6 -11.37 52.32 -5.70
C LEU A 6 -10.27 52.92 -6.59
N LEU A 7 -9.02 52.85 -6.17
CA LEU A 7 -7.87 53.34 -6.94
C LEU A 7 -7.56 52.42 -8.15
N LEU A 8 -7.71 51.10 -7.99
CA LEU A 8 -7.57 50.15 -9.11
C LEU A 8 -8.71 50.28 -10.15
N ALA A 9 -9.95 50.53 -9.69
CA ALA A 9 -11.10 50.76 -10.58
C ALA A 9 -10.96 52.05 -11.38
N VAL A 10 -10.39 53.11 -10.81
CA VAL A 10 -10.17 54.41 -11.51
C VAL A 10 -9.00 54.31 -12.49
N TRP A 11 -7.97 53.50 -12.23
CA TRP A 11 -6.85 53.28 -13.15
C TRP A 11 -7.26 52.45 -14.39
N ILE A 12 -8.16 51.51 -14.25
CA ILE A 12 -8.70 50.69 -15.35
C ILE A 12 -9.59 51.51 -16.28
N SER A 13 -10.21 52.60 -15.80
CA SER A 13 -11.09 53.47 -16.59
C SER A 13 -10.36 54.52 -17.47
N PHE A 14 -9.05 54.78 -17.21
CA PHE A 14 -8.32 55.82 -17.90
C PHE A 14 -7.31 55.33 -18.97
N TYR A 15 -6.95 54.04 -18.96
CA TYR A 15 -6.13 53.46 -20.05
C TYR A 15 -6.97 52.43 -20.76
N GLY A 16 -7.29 52.75 -22.03
CA GLY A 16 -8.21 51.99 -22.87
C GLY A 16 -8.02 50.47 -22.76
N ASN A 17 -9.11 49.75 -22.55
CA ASN A 17 -9.27 48.32 -22.36
C ASN A 17 -8.51 47.40 -23.36
N ASN A 18 -7.97 47.96 -24.47
CA ASN A 18 -7.30 47.15 -25.49
C ASN A 18 -5.81 46.90 -25.26
N SER A 19 -5.06 47.78 -24.56
CA SER A 19 -3.60 47.60 -24.43
C SER A 19 -3.22 46.61 -23.30
N PHE A 20 -3.98 46.59 -22.22
CA PHE A 20 -3.72 45.68 -21.10
C PHE A 20 -4.06 44.22 -21.45
N ALA A 21 -5.21 44.01 -22.08
CA ALA A 21 -5.62 42.69 -22.61
C ALA A 21 -4.64 42.16 -23.66
N GLN A 22 -4.15 42.99 -24.55
CA GLN A 22 -3.17 42.61 -25.59
C GLN A 22 -1.80 42.15 -25.04
N ILE A 23 -1.42 42.58 -23.83
CA ILE A 23 -0.15 42.19 -23.22
C ILE A 23 -0.33 41.04 -22.25
N VAL A 24 -1.42 41.01 -21.50
CA VAL A 24 -1.63 40.03 -20.41
C VAL A 24 -2.06 38.67 -20.95
N THR A 25 -2.98 38.64 -21.92
CA THR A 25 -3.48 37.36 -22.48
C THR A 25 -2.38 36.53 -23.14
N PRO A 26 -1.51 37.06 -24.02
CA PRO A 26 -0.42 36.27 -24.61
C PRO A 26 0.58 35.75 -23.56
N LYS A 27 0.79 36.52 -22.49
CA LYS A 27 1.70 36.08 -21.40
C LYS A 27 1.10 34.96 -20.57
N ILE A 28 -0.21 34.99 -20.32
CA ILE A 28 -0.94 33.90 -19.68
C ILE A 28 -0.88 32.65 -20.56
N ASP A 29 -1.14 32.77 -21.84
CA ASP A 29 -1.08 31.66 -22.78
C ASP A 29 0.31 31.04 -22.86
N THR A 30 1.35 31.86 -22.87
CA THR A 30 2.74 31.40 -22.83
C THR A 30 3.03 30.64 -21.56
N LEU A 31 2.64 31.15 -20.39
CA LEU A 31 2.82 30.48 -19.09
C LEU A 31 2.02 29.17 -19.02
N ASN A 32 0.79 29.15 -19.54
CA ASN A 32 -0.01 27.92 -19.60
C ASN A 32 0.66 26.86 -20.50
N ASN A 33 1.23 27.25 -21.63
CA ASN A 33 1.96 26.33 -22.51
C ASN A 33 3.24 25.79 -21.82
N VAL A 34 3.95 26.60 -21.05
CA VAL A 34 5.09 26.15 -20.25
C VAL A 34 4.64 25.16 -19.17
N ILE A 35 3.54 25.43 -18.47
CA ILE A 35 2.96 24.53 -17.46
C ILE A 35 2.58 23.18 -18.10
N VAL A 36 1.92 23.19 -19.23
CA VAL A 36 1.54 21.96 -19.95
C VAL A 36 2.77 21.17 -20.39
N SER A 37 3.79 21.85 -20.93
CA SER A 37 5.05 21.22 -21.35
C SER A 37 5.79 20.59 -20.15
N GLN A 38 5.89 21.31 -19.03
CA GLN A 38 6.54 20.78 -17.82
C GLN A 38 5.77 19.59 -17.22
N LYS A 39 4.43 19.65 -17.19
CA LYS A 39 3.61 18.51 -16.75
C LYS A 39 3.89 17.27 -17.59
N LYS A 40 3.93 17.41 -18.91
CA LYS A 40 4.24 16.30 -19.81
C LYS A 40 5.62 15.70 -19.54
N THR A 41 6.63 16.54 -19.35
CA THR A 41 7.99 16.10 -19.01
C THR A 41 8.03 15.34 -17.67
N VAL A 42 7.30 15.81 -16.67
CA VAL A 42 7.19 15.15 -15.36
C VAL A 42 6.51 13.77 -15.52
N GLU A 43 5.43 13.67 -16.27
CA GLU A 43 4.74 12.41 -16.55
C GLU A 43 5.64 11.39 -17.28
N GLU A 44 6.47 11.86 -18.22
CA GLU A 44 7.46 11.02 -18.91
C GLU A 44 8.52 10.48 -17.96
N ILE A 45 9.04 11.33 -17.06
CA ILE A 45 10.00 10.92 -16.02
C ILE A 45 9.38 9.88 -15.07
N PHE A 46 8.14 10.09 -14.61
CA PHE A 46 7.47 9.12 -13.75
C PHE A 46 7.32 7.75 -14.41
N LYS A 47 6.98 7.70 -15.71
CA LYS A 47 6.91 6.44 -16.47
C LYS A 47 8.26 5.76 -16.58
N GLU A 48 9.32 6.52 -16.83
CA GLU A 48 10.68 5.97 -16.91
C GLU A 48 11.12 5.40 -15.56
N VAL A 49 10.87 6.11 -14.46
CA VAL A 49 11.14 5.62 -13.10
C VAL A 49 10.35 4.35 -12.79
N GLU A 50 9.07 4.28 -13.16
CA GLU A 50 8.23 3.07 -12.99
C GLU A 50 8.85 1.88 -13.74
N VAL A 51 9.23 2.05 -14.99
CA VAL A 51 9.87 0.98 -15.79
C VAL A 51 11.17 0.51 -15.14
N LEU A 52 12.03 1.41 -14.71
CA LEU A 52 13.29 1.06 -14.06
C LEU A 52 13.08 0.29 -12.75
N LYS A 53 12.11 0.69 -11.94
CA LYS A 53 11.73 -0.02 -10.70
C LYS A 53 11.23 -1.45 -11.00
N LEU A 54 10.36 -1.59 -11.99
CA LEU A 54 9.85 -2.91 -12.40
C LEU A 54 10.99 -3.83 -12.87
N LEU A 55 11.93 -3.31 -13.64
CA LEU A 55 13.12 -4.07 -14.08
C LEU A 55 13.99 -4.47 -12.89
N GLU A 56 14.19 -3.59 -11.93
CA GLU A 56 14.96 -3.89 -10.71
C GLU A 56 14.29 -4.98 -9.87
N ILE A 57 12.98 -4.90 -9.67
CA ILE A 57 12.18 -5.90 -8.96
C ILE A 57 12.32 -7.27 -9.65
N GLN A 58 12.13 -7.33 -10.98
CA GLN A 58 12.27 -8.57 -11.73
C GLN A 58 13.68 -9.16 -11.64
N LYS A 59 14.71 -8.31 -11.69
CA LYS A 59 16.09 -8.74 -11.51
C LYS A 59 16.29 -9.37 -10.14
N LYS A 60 15.86 -8.72 -9.06
CA LYS A 60 16.01 -9.22 -7.69
C LYS A 60 15.24 -10.53 -7.46
N ILE A 61 14.01 -10.65 -7.96
CA ILE A 61 13.26 -11.91 -7.89
C ILE A 61 14.03 -13.04 -8.55
N LYS A 62 14.57 -12.83 -9.75
CA LYS A 62 15.31 -13.85 -10.49
C LYS A 62 16.64 -14.25 -9.85
N GLU A 63 17.33 -13.32 -9.22
CA GLU A 63 18.65 -13.56 -8.65
C GLU A 63 18.58 -14.19 -7.25
N ILE A 64 17.49 -13.97 -6.49
CA ILE A 64 17.47 -14.28 -5.06
C ILE A 64 16.32 -15.21 -4.66
N ALA A 65 15.14 -15.04 -5.25
CA ALA A 65 13.91 -15.54 -4.64
C ALA A 65 13.26 -16.74 -5.34
N LEU A 66 13.78 -17.15 -6.52
CA LEU A 66 13.16 -18.27 -7.24
C LEU A 66 13.43 -19.59 -6.54
N PRO A 67 12.38 -20.38 -6.24
CA PRO A 67 12.54 -21.74 -5.75
C PRO A 67 13.24 -22.67 -6.74
N THR A 68 13.72 -23.80 -6.26
CA THR A 68 14.22 -24.87 -7.12
C THR A 68 13.16 -25.29 -8.14
N PRO A 69 13.46 -25.31 -9.44
CA PRO A 69 12.50 -25.62 -10.48
C PRO A 69 11.90 -27.03 -10.33
N ILE A 70 10.58 -27.15 -10.43
CA ILE A 70 9.86 -28.43 -10.45
C ILE A 70 9.72 -28.90 -11.90
N GLN A 71 9.96 -30.17 -12.16
CA GLN A 71 9.83 -30.73 -13.50
C GLN A 71 8.40 -30.57 -14.05
N GLY A 72 8.28 -29.95 -15.22
CA GLY A 72 7.00 -29.78 -15.92
C GLY A 72 6.20 -28.53 -15.51
N GLU A 73 6.71 -27.69 -14.60
CA GLU A 73 6.09 -26.38 -14.30
C GLU A 73 6.33 -25.37 -15.43
N GLU A 74 5.42 -24.42 -15.56
CA GLU A 74 5.60 -23.26 -16.44
C GLU A 74 5.90 -22.00 -15.60
N ILE A 75 7.12 -21.46 -15.75
CA ILE A 75 7.52 -20.21 -15.09
C ILE A 75 7.08 -19.03 -15.96
N VAL A 76 6.25 -18.15 -15.38
CA VAL A 76 5.76 -16.92 -16.03
C VAL A 76 6.25 -15.70 -15.27
N ASN A 77 6.91 -14.79 -16.01
CA ASN A 77 7.39 -13.51 -15.47
C ASN A 77 6.44 -12.40 -15.91
N HIS A 78 5.87 -11.70 -14.92
CA HIS A 78 5.12 -10.45 -15.09
C HIS A 78 5.98 -9.26 -14.67
N SER A 79 5.47 -8.04 -14.84
CA SER A 79 6.27 -6.83 -14.57
C SER A 79 6.76 -6.74 -13.13
N ALA A 80 5.96 -7.15 -12.14
CA ALA A 80 6.28 -7.01 -10.71
C ALA A 80 6.21 -8.31 -9.92
N TYR A 81 5.92 -9.44 -10.56
CA TYR A 81 5.89 -10.74 -9.90
C TYR A 81 6.25 -11.85 -10.88
N THR A 82 6.61 -13.00 -10.35
CA THR A 82 6.89 -14.24 -11.09
C THR A 82 6.09 -15.36 -10.45
N LEU A 83 5.60 -16.28 -11.24
CA LEU A 83 4.85 -17.46 -10.77
C LEU A 83 5.32 -18.75 -11.44
N SER A 84 5.08 -19.86 -10.76
CA SER A 84 5.14 -21.21 -11.31
C SER A 84 3.73 -21.72 -11.48
N TYR A 85 3.28 -21.91 -12.72
CA TYR A 85 1.93 -22.42 -12.98
C TYR A 85 1.89 -23.94 -13.03
N ASN A 86 0.82 -24.48 -12.47
CA ASN A 86 0.53 -25.90 -12.44
C ASN A 86 -0.74 -26.20 -13.23
N ASP A 87 -0.59 -26.73 -14.44
CA ASP A 87 -1.67 -27.03 -15.37
C ASP A 87 -2.62 -28.12 -14.85
N GLU A 88 -2.14 -29.08 -14.04
CA GLU A 88 -3.00 -30.11 -13.45
C GLU A 88 -4.00 -29.54 -12.45
N HIS A 89 -3.60 -28.49 -11.73
CA HIS A 89 -4.39 -27.83 -10.68
C HIS A 89 -5.03 -26.52 -11.13
N GLU A 90 -4.69 -26.03 -12.35
CA GLU A 90 -5.17 -24.79 -12.94
C GLU A 90 -4.93 -23.54 -12.06
N GLN A 91 -3.78 -23.49 -11.38
CA GLN A 91 -3.37 -22.41 -10.50
C GLN A 91 -1.87 -22.48 -10.20
N PRO A 92 -1.24 -21.42 -9.67
CA PRO A 92 0.19 -21.46 -9.38
C PRO A 92 0.55 -22.42 -8.25
N ASN A 93 1.75 -23.05 -8.36
CA ASN A 93 2.41 -23.65 -7.20
C ASN A 93 2.82 -22.56 -6.22
N TRP A 94 3.38 -21.46 -6.74
CA TRP A 94 3.81 -20.29 -5.99
C TRP A 94 3.76 -19.03 -6.86
N VAL A 95 3.62 -17.90 -6.21
CA VAL A 95 3.78 -16.55 -6.78
C VAL A 95 4.73 -15.76 -5.88
N ILE A 96 5.75 -15.16 -6.48
CA ILE A 96 6.72 -14.31 -5.79
C ILE A 96 6.61 -12.89 -6.27
N HIS A 97 6.54 -11.96 -5.33
CA HIS A 97 6.62 -10.53 -5.59
C HIS A 97 7.41 -9.81 -4.50
N MET A 98 7.65 -8.53 -4.69
CA MET A 98 8.27 -7.67 -3.69
C MET A 98 7.30 -6.57 -3.26
N VAL A 99 7.23 -6.32 -1.96
CA VAL A 99 6.55 -5.16 -1.40
C VAL A 99 7.60 -4.13 -1.03
N THR A 100 7.51 -2.95 -1.64
CA THR A 100 8.42 -1.83 -1.44
C THR A 100 7.70 -0.65 -0.80
N LYS A 101 8.44 0.35 -0.32
CA LYS A 101 7.85 1.60 0.22
C LYS A 101 7.02 2.37 -0.81
N ASP A 102 7.09 2.01 -2.09
CA ASP A 102 6.26 2.62 -3.14
C ASP A 102 4.75 2.42 -2.90
N ILE A 103 4.36 1.42 -2.09
CA ILE A 103 2.96 1.25 -1.65
C ILE A 103 2.39 2.50 -0.97
N LEU A 104 3.25 3.33 -0.35
CA LEU A 104 2.84 4.59 0.29
C LEU A 104 2.38 5.64 -0.74
N TYR A 105 2.90 5.56 -1.95
CA TYR A 105 2.61 6.51 -3.04
C TYR A 105 1.61 5.95 -4.04
N GLY A 106 1.07 4.75 -3.79
CA GLY A 106 0.15 4.05 -4.69
C GLY A 106 -1.19 4.75 -4.80
N ALA A 107 -1.38 5.50 -5.90
CA ALA A 107 -2.61 6.24 -6.20
C ALA A 107 -3.51 5.53 -7.22
N VAL A 108 -3.07 4.43 -7.83
CA VAL A 108 -3.85 3.73 -8.85
C VAL A 108 -5.05 3.03 -8.23
N SER A 109 -6.23 3.33 -8.75
CA SER A 109 -7.48 2.70 -8.32
C SER A 109 -7.55 1.24 -8.75
N ARG A 110 -8.24 0.43 -7.95
CA ARG A 110 -8.50 -0.97 -8.27
C ARG A 110 -9.25 -1.11 -9.60
N THR A 111 -8.67 -1.86 -10.57
CA THR A 111 -9.23 -1.98 -11.92
C THR A 111 -10.27 -3.10 -12.04
N ASN A 112 -10.14 -4.18 -11.25
CA ASN A 112 -10.97 -5.39 -11.34
C ASN A 112 -11.03 -6.01 -12.74
N ASP A 113 -10.00 -5.83 -13.54
CA ASP A 113 -9.90 -6.28 -14.94
C ASP A 113 -9.46 -7.74 -15.05
N PHE A 114 -10.15 -8.62 -14.34
CA PHE A 114 -9.91 -10.07 -14.37
C PHE A 114 -9.99 -10.63 -15.80
N ARG A 115 -8.92 -11.30 -16.22
CA ARG A 115 -8.80 -11.83 -17.58
C ARG A 115 -7.82 -13.00 -17.65
N PRO A 116 -7.91 -13.86 -18.68
CA PRO A 116 -6.93 -14.89 -18.97
C PRO A 116 -5.52 -14.28 -19.10
N ASP A 117 -4.51 -15.06 -18.67
CA ASP A 117 -3.12 -14.66 -18.79
C ASP A 117 -2.59 -15.00 -20.18
N PRO A 118 -2.21 -13.99 -20.99
CA PRO A 118 -1.72 -14.22 -22.33
C PRO A 118 -0.32 -14.85 -22.38
N ASN A 119 0.40 -14.88 -21.26
CA ASN A 119 1.76 -15.40 -21.18
C ASN A 119 1.83 -16.91 -20.89
N LEU A 120 0.71 -17.52 -20.50
CA LEU A 120 0.63 -18.97 -20.30
C LEU A 120 0.42 -19.71 -21.63
N LYS A 121 1.26 -20.70 -21.93
CA LYS A 121 1.17 -21.53 -23.13
C LYS A 121 0.01 -22.51 -23.09
N CYS A 122 -0.28 -23.07 -21.91
CA CYS A 122 -1.41 -23.93 -21.68
C CYS A 122 -2.76 -23.18 -21.64
N GLY A 123 -2.73 -21.84 -21.57
CA GLY A 123 -3.88 -21.01 -21.26
C GLY A 123 -4.12 -20.89 -19.76
N SER A 124 -4.99 -20.00 -19.35
CA SER A 124 -5.43 -19.87 -17.97
C SER A 124 -6.95 -19.92 -17.89
N MET A 125 -7.47 -20.10 -16.70
CA MET A 125 -8.91 -19.98 -16.43
C MET A 125 -9.48 -18.64 -16.90
N ASP A 126 -10.80 -18.56 -16.92
CA ASP A 126 -11.55 -17.34 -17.21
C ASP A 126 -12.67 -17.09 -16.17
N SER A 127 -13.53 -16.11 -16.46
CA SER A 127 -14.61 -15.72 -15.56
C SER A 127 -15.65 -16.83 -15.35
N VAL A 128 -15.82 -17.71 -16.33
CA VAL A 128 -16.84 -18.79 -16.30
C VAL A 128 -16.46 -19.85 -15.26
N ASP A 129 -15.17 -20.12 -15.10
CA ASP A 129 -14.68 -21.14 -14.18
C ASP A 129 -14.92 -20.78 -12.70
N TYR A 130 -14.98 -19.48 -12.39
CA TYR A 130 -15.31 -18.98 -11.05
C TYR A 130 -16.79 -18.65 -10.84
N TRP A 131 -17.58 -18.59 -11.93
CA TRP A 131 -18.99 -18.21 -11.84
C TRP A 131 -19.77 -19.25 -11.02
N ASN A 132 -20.46 -18.81 -9.96
CA ASN A 132 -21.20 -19.68 -9.03
C ASN A 132 -20.38 -20.83 -8.41
N SER A 133 -19.05 -20.73 -8.38
CA SER A 133 -18.19 -21.74 -7.76
C SER A 133 -18.31 -21.79 -6.24
N GLY A 134 -18.80 -20.73 -5.61
CA GLY A 134 -18.83 -20.57 -4.16
C GLY A 134 -17.51 -20.04 -3.57
N PHE A 135 -16.52 -19.75 -4.41
CA PHE A 135 -15.21 -19.25 -4.01
C PHE A 135 -14.93 -17.84 -4.55
N ASP A 136 -14.16 -17.05 -3.80
CA ASP A 136 -13.58 -15.82 -4.28
C ASP A 136 -12.40 -16.12 -5.23
N ARG A 137 -12.15 -15.20 -6.16
CA ARG A 137 -10.89 -15.13 -6.92
C ARG A 137 -9.83 -14.56 -6.00
N GLY A 138 -9.21 -15.42 -5.19
CA GLY A 138 -8.20 -15.04 -4.23
C GLY A 138 -6.89 -14.72 -4.93
N HIS A 139 -6.41 -13.48 -4.80
CA HIS A 139 -5.10 -13.09 -5.29
C HIS A 139 -4.00 -13.77 -4.48
N LEU A 140 -2.96 -14.28 -5.14
CA LEU A 140 -1.74 -14.73 -4.48
C LEU A 140 -0.74 -13.58 -4.31
N ALA A 141 -0.47 -12.81 -5.37
CA ALA A 141 0.14 -11.48 -5.27
C ALA A 141 -0.98 -10.42 -5.26
N PRO A 142 -1.25 -9.76 -4.12
CA PRO A 142 -2.43 -8.92 -3.97
C PRO A 142 -2.30 -7.60 -4.74
N SER A 143 -3.38 -7.19 -5.41
CA SER A 143 -3.42 -5.95 -6.21
C SER A 143 -3.09 -4.69 -5.39
N ALA A 144 -3.32 -4.72 -4.08
CA ALA A 144 -3.01 -3.61 -3.19
C ALA A 144 -1.50 -3.31 -3.09
N ASP A 145 -0.64 -4.30 -3.35
CA ASP A 145 0.81 -4.15 -3.29
C ASP A 145 1.38 -3.46 -4.54
N PHE A 146 0.58 -3.34 -5.61
CA PHE A 146 0.99 -2.79 -6.91
C PHE A 146 0.35 -1.47 -7.27
N ARG A 147 -0.34 -0.78 -6.36
CA ARG A 147 -1.06 0.47 -6.63
C ARG A 147 -0.16 1.65 -7.04
N TRP A 148 1.13 1.50 -6.97
CA TRP A 148 2.13 2.47 -7.44
C TRP A 148 2.43 2.35 -8.94
N SER A 149 2.04 1.24 -9.60
CA SER A 149 2.19 0.96 -11.03
C SER A 149 0.88 0.49 -11.63
N LEU A 150 0.39 1.20 -12.66
CA LEU A 150 -0.83 0.79 -13.36
C LEU A 150 -0.65 -0.56 -14.07
N ASN A 151 0.53 -0.81 -14.63
CA ASN A 151 0.83 -2.04 -15.33
C ASN A 151 0.86 -3.24 -14.37
N ALA A 152 1.63 -3.16 -13.28
CA ALA A 152 1.72 -4.22 -12.29
C ALA A 152 0.37 -4.49 -11.61
N LEU A 153 -0.39 -3.42 -11.31
CA LEU A 153 -1.75 -3.56 -10.76
C LEU A 153 -2.66 -4.33 -11.72
N SER A 154 -2.69 -3.94 -13.01
CA SER A 154 -3.52 -4.61 -14.02
C SER A 154 -3.11 -6.06 -14.23
N GLU A 155 -1.81 -6.36 -14.29
CA GLU A 155 -1.30 -7.73 -14.41
C GLU A 155 -1.69 -8.60 -13.21
N SER A 156 -1.78 -8.03 -12.00
CA SER A 156 -2.19 -8.78 -10.80
C SER A 156 -3.58 -9.42 -10.91
N TYR A 157 -4.42 -8.96 -11.85
CA TYR A 157 -5.75 -9.51 -12.13
C TYR A 157 -5.77 -10.64 -13.16
N TYR A 158 -4.63 -11.11 -13.66
CA TYR A 158 -4.60 -12.33 -14.46
C TYR A 158 -5.08 -13.54 -13.65
N TYR A 159 -5.87 -14.41 -14.28
CA TYR A 159 -6.34 -15.63 -13.61
C TYR A 159 -5.21 -16.57 -13.21
N SER A 160 -4.05 -16.47 -13.85
CA SER A 160 -2.83 -17.17 -13.42
C SER A 160 -2.34 -16.80 -12.02
N ASN A 161 -2.77 -15.65 -11.48
CA ASN A 161 -2.47 -15.19 -10.12
C ASN A 161 -3.61 -15.48 -9.12
N MET A 162 -4.64 -16.26 -9.54
CA MET A 162 -5.83 -16.51 -8.73
C MET A 162 -5.87 -17.93 -8.21
N SER A 163 -6.46 -18.09 -7.03
CA SER A 163 -6.76 -19.38 -6.43
C SER A 163 -8.14 -19.36 -5.76
N PRO A 164 -8.89 -20.49 -5.67
CA PRO A 164 -10.25 -20.52 -5.13
C PRO A 164 -10.24 -20.44 -3.60
N GLN A 165 -10.37 -19.26 -3.07
CA GLN A 165 -10.39 -19.00 -1.63
C GLN A 165 -11.83 -18.90 -1.10
N VAL A 166 -12.08 -19.49 0.07
CA VAL A 166 -13.31 -19.23 0.82
C VAL A 166 -13.39 -17.74 1.16
N ALA A 167 -14.55 -17.11 0.93
CA ALA A 167 -14.74 -15.67 1.10
C ALA A 167 -14.36 -15.17 2.52
N ASP A 168 -14.70 -15.95 3.55
CA ASP A 168 -14.39 -15.61 4.93
C ASP A 168 -12.88 -15.64 5.23
N LEU A 169 -12.11 -16.50 4.56
CA LEU A 169 -10.64 -16.45 4.64
C LEU A 169 -10.12 -15.24 3.87
N ASN A 170 -10.45 -15.15 2.58
CA ASN A 170 -9.92 -14.14 1.66
C ASN A 170 -10.14 -12.71 2.18
N ARG A 171 -11.38 -12.40 2.60
CA ARG A 171 -11.78 -11.08 3.09
C ARG A 171 -11.47 -10.87 4.58
N GLY A 172 -11.11 -11.93 5.29
CA GLY A 172 -10.86 -11.95 6.74
C GLY A 172 -9.37 -12.05 7.10
N ALA A 173 -8.96 -13.21 7.62
CA ALA A 173 -7.61 -13.43 8.13
C ALA A 173 -6.52 -13.27 7.05
N TRP A 174 -6.78 -13.69 5.81
CA TRP A 174 -5.84 -13.54 4.71
C TRP A 174 -5.57 -12.07 4.38
N SER A 175 -6.63 -11.26 4.25
CA SER A 175 -6.49 -9.81 4.07
C SER A 175 -5.76 -9.12 5.22
N LYS A 176 -5.97 -9.59 6.48
CA LYS A 176 -5.20 -9.09 7.64
C LYS A 176 -3.72 -9.43 7.52
N LEU A 177 -3.37 -10.65 7.08
CA LEU A 177 -1.99 -11.06 6.87
C LEU A 177 -1.30 -10.23 5.77
N GLU A 178 -2.00 -9.95 4.66
CA GLU A 178 -1.50 -9.08 3.60
C GLU A 178 -1.26 -7.64 4.09
N ASN A 179 -2.20 -7.09 4.88
CA ASN A 179 -2.03 -5.77 5.49
C ASN A 179 -0.81 -5.75 6.43
N GLN A 180 -0.63 -6.81 7.24
CA GLN A 180 0.52 -6.95 8.11
C GLN A 180 1.83 -6.99 7.33
N GLY A 181 1.89 -7.70 6.20
CA GLY A 181 3.06 -7.70 5.31
C GLY A 181 3.38 -6.31 4.75
N ARG A 182 2.36 -5.53 4.36
CA ARG A 182 2.55 -4.15 3.94
C ARG A 182 3.10 -3.25 5.06
N GLU A 183 2.63 -3.42 6.30
CA GLU A 183 3.20 -2.70 7.45
C GLU A 183 4.67 -3.06 7.67
N TRP A 184 5.02 -4.35 7.62
CA TRP A 184 6.41 -4.79 7.75
C TRP A 184 7.31 -4.26 6.65
N SER A 185 6.82 -4.15 5.41
CA SER A 185 7.62 -3.62 4.29
C SER A 185 8.05 -2.17 4.50
N LEU A 186 7.34 -1.41 5.32
CA LEU A 186 7.71 -0.02 5.65
C LEU A 186 8.96 0.04 6.54
N ASP A 187 9.15 -0.95 7.39
CA ASP A 187 10.33 -1.05 8.27
C ASP A 187 11.50 -1.76 7.56
N CYS A 188 11.20 -2.71 6.66
CA CYS A 188 12.20 -3.56 5.97
C CYS A 188 12.78 -2.94 4.68
N ASN A 189 12.36 -1.78 4.20
CA ASN A 189 12.65 -1.18 2.89
C ASN A 189 12.11 -2.01 1.69
N GLU A 190 12.42 -3.28 1.61
CA GLU A 190 11.99 -4.22 0.59
C GLU A 190 11.69 -5.57 1.26
N LEU A 191 10.55 -6.14 0.93
CA LEU A 191 10.09 -7.39 1.50
C LEU A 191 9.76 -8.37 0.37
N PHE A 192 10.47 -9.49 0.30
CA PHE A 192 10.09 -10.59 -0.58
C PHE A 192 8.88 -11.31 0.00
N VAL A 193 7.91 -11.61 -0.84
CA VAL A 193 6.69 -12.33 -0.45
C VAL A 193 6.47 -13.50 -1.40
N VAL A 194 6.46 -14.71 -0.86
CA VAL A 194 6.09 -15.93 -1.58
C VAL A 194 4.73 -16.39 -1.10
N THR A 195 3.81 -16.62 -2.01
CA THR A 195 2.44 -17.05 -1.69
C THR A 195 2.04 -18.21 -2.58
N GLY A 196 1.40 -19.21 -2.02
CA GLY A 196 0.87 -20.31 -2.80
C GLY A 196 -0.17 -21.15 -2.06
N PRO A 197 -0.92 -21.99 -2.80
CA PRO A 197 -1.73 -23.06 -2.26
C PRO A 197 -0.85 -24.26 -1.91
N VAL A 198 -1.26 -25.06 -0.94
CA VAL A 198 -0.69 -26.40 -0.75
C VAL A 198 -1.40 -27.37 -1.70
N LEU A 199 -0.79 -27.62 -2.85
CA LEU A 199 -1.30 -28.52 -3.87
C LEU A 199 -0.94 -29.96 -3.56
N LYS A 200 -1.94 -30.85 -3.61
CA LYS A 200 -1.79 -32.29 -3.36
C LYS A 200 -2.56 -33.06 -4.44
N PRO A 201 -2.16 -34.29 -4.74
CA PRO A 201 -2.98 -35.17 -5.59
C PRO A 201 -4.42 -35.31 -5.05
N ASN A 202 -5.38 -35.41 -5.94
CA ASN A 202 -6.77 -35.69 -5.61
C ASN A 202 -7.51 -34.58 -4.80
N LEU A 203 -7.09 -33.34 -4.87
CA LEU A 203 -7.87 -32.23 -4.32
C LEU A 203 -9.26 -32.14 -4.97
N PRO A 204 -10.31 -31.75 -4.21
CA PRO A 204 -11.59 -31.43 -4.80
C PRO A 204 -11.45 -30.40 -5.91
N LYS A 205 -12.26 -30.49 -6.96
CA LYS A 205 -12.24 -29.57 -8.09
C LYS A 205 -13.54 -28.80 -8.21
N VAL A 206 -13.45 -27.54 -8.58
CA VAL A 206 -14.61 -26.75 -9.02
C VAL A 206 -15.18 -27.38 -10.27
N GLN A 207 -16.50 -27.58 -10.31
CA GLN A 207 -17.18 -28.28 -11.40
C GLN A 207 -17.77 -27.31 -12.44
N GLN A 208 -17.26 -26.09 -12.50
CA GLN A 208 -17.72 -25.03 -13.38
C GLN A 208 -16.72 -24.82 -14.53
N GLY A 209 -17.21 -24.34 -15.66
CA GLY A 209 -16.39 -23.96 -16.81
C GLY A 209 -15.71 -25.10 -17.54
N SER A 210 -14.69 -24.79 -18.31
CA SER A 210 -13.90 -25.70 -19.11
C SER A 210 -12.71 -26.30 -18.35
N PHE A 211 -12.20 -25.58 -17.38
CA PHE A 211 -11.07 -25.97 -16.55
C PHE A 211 -11.55 -26.59 -15.23
N ARG A 212 -10.74 -27.48 -14.68
CA ARG A 212 -11.01 -28.14 -13.41
C ARG A 212 -10.10 -27.66 -12.32
N LEU A 213 -10.38 -26.46 -11.84
CA LEU A 213 -9.65 -25.78 -10.79
C LEU A 213 -9.68 -26.57 -9.48
N SER A 214 -8.52 -26.95 -8.98
CA SER A 214 -8.40 -27.63 -7.70
C SER A 214 -8.68 -26.68 -6.54
N ILE A 215 -9.37 -27.17 -5.50
CA ILE A 215 -9.70 -26.41 -4.29
C ILE A 215 -8.67 -26.78 -3.20
N PRO A 216 -7.69 -25.90 -2.88
CA PRO A 216 -6.69 -26.17 -1.87
C PRO A 216 -7.29 -26.20 -0.47
N GLU A 217 -6.78 -27.09 0.38
CA GLU A 217 -7.14 -27.14 1.81
C GLU A 217 -6.42 -26.04 2.62
N TYR A 218 -5.22 -25.64 2.18
CA TYR A 218 -4.37 -24.67 2.87
C TYR A 218 -3.70 -23.73 1.88
N TYR A 219 -3.40 -22.53 2.36
CA TYR A 219 -2.54 -21.55 1.71
C TYR A 219 -1.35 -21.24 2.59
N TYR A 220 -0.21 -20.97 1.97
CA TYR A 220 0.97 -20.48 2.66
C TYR A 220 1.36 -19.09 2.19
N LYS A 221 2.04 -18.36 3.06
CA LYS A 221 2.66 -17.07 2.76
C LYS A 221 3.96 -16.93 3.54
N ILE A 222 5.05 -16.61 2.84
CA ILE A 222 6.38 -16.42 3.38
C ILE A 222 6.77 -14.98 3.16
N PHE A 223 7.27 -14.32 4.18
CA PHE A 223 7.86 -12.98 4.12
C PHE A 223 9.33 -13.08 4.47
N VAL A 224 10.21 -12.51 3.64
CA VAL A 224 11.66 -12.52 3.84
C VAL A 224 12.23 -11.13 3.68
N ASP A 225 12.94 -10.65 4.70
CA ASP A 225 13.72 -9.42 4.70
C ASP A 225 15.21 -9.76 4.56
N LEU A 226 15.79 -9.38 3.43
CA LEU A 226 17.22 -9.57 3.10
C LEU A 226 17.98 -8.23 3.03
N TYR A 227 17.43 -7.15 3.61
CA TYR A 227 17.99 -5.80 3.51
C TYR A 227 18.49 -5.22 4.83
N GLY A 228 18.05 -5.78 5.95
CA GLY A 228 18.47 -5.31 7.26
C GLY A 228 19.89 -5.71 7.63
N PRO A 229 20.40 -5.20 8.77
CA PRO A 229 21.64 -5.73 9.33
C PRO A 229 21.49 -7.19 9.77
N GLU A 230 20.26 -7.67 9.95
CA GLU A 230 19.91 -9.04 10.27
C GLU A 230 18.80 -9.51 9.32
N TYR A 231 19.13 -10.50 8.49
CA TYR A 231 18.15 -11.14 7.63
C TYR A 231 17.18 -11.98 8.45
N LYS A 232 15.90 -11.91 8.11
CA LYS A 232 14.83 -12.60 8.85
C LYS A 232 13.71 -13.08 7.94
N ALA A 233 13.04 -14.15 8.37
CA ALA A 233 11.89 -14.70 7.67
C ALA A 233 10.77 -15.01 8.65
N ILE A 234 9.54 -14.94 8.17
CA ILE A 234 8.33 -15.41 8.87
C ILE A 234 7.39 -16.06 7.86
N ALA A 235 6.86 -17.21 8.21
CA ALA A 235 6.02 -17.99 7.32
C ALA A 235 4.72 -18.41 8.01
N PHE A 236 3.68 -18.58 7.20
CA PHE A 236 2.33 -18.88 7.65
C PHE A 236 1.71 -20.00 6.81
N ILE A 237 0.95 -20.90 7.47
CA ILE A 237 0.03 -21.82 6.79
C ILE A 237 -1.35 -21.60 7.38
N MET A 238 -2.31 -21.26 6.52
CA MET A 238 -3.70 -21.02 6.92
C MET A 238 -4.66 -21.98 6.19
N PRO A 239 -5.63 -22.58 6.90
CA PRO A 239 -6.64 -23.40 6.27
C PRO A 239 -7.59 -22.56 5.41
N ASN A 240 -8.06 -23.14 4.28
CA ASN A 240 -9.03 -22.48 3.38
C ASN A 240 -10.44 -22.49 3.97
N LYS A 241 -10.61 -21.81 5.10
CA LYS A 241 -11.89 -21.67 5.82
C LYS A 241 -11.91 -20.41 6.65
N LYS A 242 -13.03 -20.06 7.26
CA LYS A 242 -13.12 -18.98 8.23
C LYS A 242 -12.11 -19.17 9.36
N ILE A 243 -11.40 -18.10 9.69
CA ILE A 243 -10.42 -18.01 10.78
C ILE A 243 -10.82 -16.85 11.68
N ASP A 244 -11.10 -17.15 12.95
CA ASP A 244 -11.42 -16.17 13.99
C ASP A 244 -10.24 -15.93 14.95
N ASP A 245 -9.26 -16.85 14.97
CA ASP A 245 -8.05 -16.77 15.79
C ASP A 245 -7.08 -15.68 15.31
N PRO A 246 -6.18 -15.19 16.18
CA PRO A 246 -5.08 -14.31 15.79
C PRO A 246 -4.22 -14.94 14.70
N ILE A 247 -3.85 -14.15 13.67
CA ILE A 247 -3.05 -14.64 12.52
C ILE A 247 -1.70 -15.25 12.95
N MET A 248 -1.11 -14.75 14.03
CA MET A 248 0.17 -15.25 14.56
C MET A 248 0.11 -16.70 15.08
N ASN A 249 -1.07 -17.24 15.34
CA ASN A 249 -1.24 -18.67 15.69
C ASN A 249 -0.99 -19.61 14.48
N TYR A 250 -0.84 -19.07 13.29
CA TYR A 250 -0.61 -19.81 12.05
C TYR A 250 0.83 -19.69 11.54
N VAL A 251 1.73 -19.16 12.38
CA VAL A 251 3.17 -19.08 12.07
C VAL A 251 3.76 -20.49 12.08
N VAL A 252 4.55 -20.77 11.07
CA VAL A 252 5.30 -22.03 10.88
C VAL A 252 6.71 -21.72 10.40
N SER A 253 7.59 -22.69 10.32
CA SER A 253 8.88 -22.57 9.63
C SER A 253 8.72 -22.69 8.12
N ILE A 254 9.69 -22.20 7.34
CA ILE A 254 9.75 -22.43 5.89
C ILE A 254 9.91 -23.93 5.63
N ASP A 255 10.78 -24.64 6.35
CA ASP A 255 10.94 -26.11 6.31
C ASP A 255 9.60 -26.86 6.38
N GLU A 256 8.66 -26.37 7.21
CA GLU A 256 7.35 -27.00 7.32
C GLU A 256 6.50 -26.79 6.05
N ILE A 257 6.63 -25.65 5.38
CA ILE A 257 6.00 -25.38 4.09
C ILE A 257 6.62 -26.27 3.01
N GLU A 258 7.93 -26.36 2.95
CA GLU A 258 8.68 -27.18 2.01
C GLU A 258 8.31 -28.65 2.13
N LYS A 259 8.25 -29.15 3.35
CA LYS A 259 7.80 -30.53 3.63
C LYS A 259 6.38 -30.81 3.13
N LYS A 260 5.49 -29.78 3.12
CA LYS A 260 4.10 -29.93 2.70
C LYS A 260 3.91 -29.77 1.20
N THR A 261 4.77 -28.97 0.56
CA THR A 261 4.65 -28.60 -0.86
C THR A 261 5.63 -29.36 -1.77
N GLY A 262 6.76 -29.79 -1.21
CA GLY A 262 7.88 -30.33 -1.97
C GLY A 262 8.66 -29.27 -2.74
N ILE A 263 8.45 -27.98 -2.42
CA ILE A 263 9.12 -26.86 -3.04
C ILE A 263 10.28 -26.45 -2.10
N ASP A 264 11.46 -26.26 -2.67
CA ASP A 264 12.66 -25.78 -2.01
C ASP A 264 12.78 -24.28 -2.29
N PHE A 265 12.65 -23.44 -1.25
CA PHE A 265 12.60 -21.99 -1.35
C PHE A 265 13.99 -21.37 -1.12
N PHE A 266 14.29 -20.29 -1.84
CA PHE A 266 15.51 -19.50 -1.69
C PHE A 266 16.85 -20.26 -1.88
N PRO A 267 16.96 -21.28 -2.76
CA PRO A 267 18.14 -22.13 -2.93
C PRO A 267 19.38 -21.36 -3.43
N THR A 268 19.27 -20.08 -3.70
CA THR A 268 20.38 -19.22 -4.13
C THR A 268 21.08 -18.52 -2.97
N LEU A 269 20.51 -18.60 -1.76
CA LEU A 269 21.15 -18.07 -0.55
C LEU A 269 22.33 -18.96 -0.16
N ASP A 270 23.24 -18.41 0.66
CA ASP A 270 24.29 -19.23 1.28
C ASP A 270 23.64 -20.28 2.20
N ASP A 271 24.08 -21.54 2.11
CA ASP A 271 23.49 -22.69 2.82
C ASP A 271 23.27 -22.43 4.32
N SER A 272 24.22 -21.73 4.97
CA SER A 272 24.10 -21.41 6.40
C SER A 272 23.04 -20.33 6.70
N LEU A 273 22.84 -19.42 5.76
CA LEU A 273 21.81 -18.39 5.83
C LEU A 273 20.44 -18.98 5.55
N GLU A 274 20.33 -19.77 4.50
CA GLU A 274 19.12 -20.49 4.11
C GLU A 274 18.62 -21.37 5.27
N GLU A 275 19.46 -22.30 5.77
CA GLU A 275 19.11 -23.16 6.93
C GLU A 275 18.63 -22.34 8.15
N ARG A 276 19.26 -21.19 8.41
CA ARG A 276 18.86 -20.31 9.52
C ARG A 276 17.49 -19.67 9.33
N LEU A 277 17.18 -19.20 8.11
CA LEU A 277 15.91 -18.54 7.80
C LEU A 277 14.75 -19.53 7.71
N GLU A 278 15.02 -20.76 7.24
CA GLU A 278 13.99 -21.76 6.99
C GLU A 278 13.58 -22.52 8.26
N LYS A 279 14.52 -22.76 9.14
CA LYS A 279 14.33 -23.61 10.31
C LYS A 279 13.37 -23.02 11.35
N LYS A 280 13.28 -21.68 11.43
CA LYS A 280 12.51 -21.05 12.49
C LYS A 280 12.02 -19.66 12.13
N SER A 281 10.71 -19.46 12.23
CA SER A 281 10.09 -18.13 12.21
C SER A 281 10.04 -17.56 13.62
N ILE A 282 10.72 -16.43 13.85
CA ILE A 282 10.78 -15.75 15.15
C ILE A 282 9.83 -14.56 15.11
N VAL A 283 8.66 -14.69 15.72
CA VAL A 283 7.59 -13.67 15.70
C VAL A 283 8.07 -12.35 16.30
N GLU A 284 8.92 -12.40 17.31
CA GLU A 284 9.43 -11.25 18.05
C GLU A 284 10.34 -10.34 17.18
N GLU A 285 10.92 -10.86 16.11
CA GLU A 285 11.70 -10.08 15.15
C GLU A 285 10.82 -9.24 14.20
N TRP A 286 9.52 -9.52 14.18
CA TRP A 286 8.55 -8.85 13.34
C TRP A 286 7.67 -7.94 14.19
N PRO A 287 7.76 -6.60 14.02
CA PRO A 287 6.98 -5.69 14.84
C PRO A 287 5.50 -6.05 14.71
N ALA A 288 4.85 -6.19 15.86
CA ALA A 288 3.41 -6.31 15.88
C ALA A 288 2.82 -5.09 15.17
N SER A 289 1.79 -5.30 14.35
CA SER A 289 1.00 -4.18 13.89
C SER A 289 0.63 -3.36 15.11
N VAL A 290 0.82 -2.06 15.03
CA VAL A 290 0.24 -1.15 16.01
C VAL A 290 -1.27 -1.21 15.78
N GLN A 291 -1.89 -2.32 16.23
CA GLN A 291 -3.33 -2.38 16.32
C GLN A 291 -3.69 -1.25 17.27
N SER A 292 -4.21 -0.18 16.68
CA SER A 292 -4.86 0.86 17.45
C SER A 292 -5.99 0.20 18.25
N THR A 293 -5.71 -0.11 19.51
CA THR A 293 -6.70 -0.59 20.48
C THR A 293 -7.60 0.56 20.89
N SER A 294 -7.99 1.43 19.97
CA SER A 294 -8.98 2.46 20.27
C SER A 294 -9.57 3.02 18.97
N ALA A 295 -10.90 3.05 18.95
CA ALA A 295 -11.75 3.68 17.95
C ALA A 295 -11.47 3.25 16.50
N ALA A 296 -12.49 2.79 15.79
CA ALA A 296 -12.43 2.31 14.42
C ALA A 296 -11.46 3.16 13.58
N ALA A 297 -10.40 2.51 13.07
CA ALA A 297 -9.41 3.18 12.24
C ALA A 297 -10.10 4.01 11.16
N VAL A 298 -9.68 5.26 11.00
CA VAL A 298 -10.23 6.12 9.96
C VAL A 298 -9.95 5.47 8.62
N PRO A 299 -10.96 5.20 7.77
CA PRO A 299 -10.73 4.64 6.45
C PRO A 299 -9.83 5.58 5.65
N ILE A 300 -8.60 5.14 5.36
CA ILE A 300 -7.64 5.92 4.61
C ILE A 300 -7.91 5.73 3.13
N ASN A 301 -8.13 6.81 2.41
CA ASN A 301 -8.23 6.78 0.96
C ASN A 301 -6.88 7.09 0.33
N PHE A 302 -6.06 6.05 0.10
CA PHE A 302 -4.78 6.19 -0.60
C PHE A 302 -4.91 6.78 -2.02
N GLU A 303 -6.07 6.66 -2.67
CA GLU A 303 -6.34 7.28 -3.98
C GLU A 303 -6.27 8.80 -3.95
N LYS A 304 -6.48 9.40 -2.77
CA LYS A 304 -6.35 10.85 -2.56
C LYS A 304 -5.00 11.25 -1.96
N GLY A 305 -4.00 10.36 -1.94
CA GLY A 305 -2.71 10.61 -1.30
C GLY A 305 -2.80 10.75 0.22
N GLN A 306 -3.83 10.16 0.85
CA GLN A 306 -4.02 10.18 2.29
C GLN A 306 -3.21 9.07 2.96
N ILE A 307 -2.62 9.37 4.12
CA ILE A 307 -1.89 8.41 4.95
C ILE A 307 -2.45 8.42 6.38
N GLY A 308 -2.31 7.31 7.09
CA GLY A 308 -2.65 7.25 8.52
C GLY A 308 -1.53 7.76 9.42
N THR A 309 -1.87 8.00 10.69
CA THR A 309 -0.91 8.51 11.68
C THR A 309 0.29 7.57 11.91
N ALA A 310 0.12 6.25 11.76
CA ALA A 310 1.21 5.28 11.87
C ALA A 310 2.27 5.40 10.77
N GLN A 311 1.88 5.93 9.60
CA GLN A 311 2.74 6.05 8.42
C GLN A 311 3.49 7.39 8.35
N VAL A 312 3.09 8.38 9.15
CA VAL A 312 3.65 9.76 9.10
C VAL A 312 5.17 9.78 9.30
N LYS A 313 5.69 8.87 10.13
CA LYS A 313 7.13 8.76 10.41
C LYS A 313 8.00 8.58 9.16
N TYR A 314 7.43 8.10 8.05
CA TYR A 314 8.13 7.89 6.78
C TYR A 314 8.14 9.13 5.87
N PHE A 315 7.46 10.21 6.26
CA PHE A 315 7.28 11.43 5.48
C PHE A 315 7.97 12.66 6.08
N PHE A 316 8.94 12.48 6.98
CA PHE A 316 9.67 13.61 7.56
C PHE A 316 10.30 14.49 6.49
N GLY A 317 9.98 15.79 6.54
CA GLY A 317 10.47 16.80 5.59
C GLY A 317 9.61 16.93 4.32
N GLU A 318 8.70 16.01 4.06
CA GLU A 318 7.80 16.00 2.91
C GLU A 318 6.42 16.59 3.24
N THR A 319 5.64 16.94 2.22
CA THR A 319 4.24 17.33 2.37
C THR A 319 3.35 16.09 2.24
N ALA A 320 2.52 15.84 3.25
CA ALA A 320 1.59 14.71 3.27
C ALA A 320 0.20 15.14 3.74
N THR A 321 -0.82 14.35 3.40
CA THR A 321 -2.17 14.45 3.94
C THR A 321 -2.39 13.33 4.95
N VAL A 322 -2.35 13.70 6.23
CA VAL A 322 -2.45 12.76 7.36
C VAL A 322 -3.87 12.72 7.88
N CYS A 323 -4.47 11.53 7.94
CA CYS A 323 -5.82 11.32 8.41
C CYS A 323 -5.83 10.53 9.73
N GLY A 324 -6.76 10.90 10.63
CA GLY A 324 -6.93 10.22 11.91
C GLY A 324 -8.10 10.76 12.71
N GLN A 325 -8.41 10.08 13.81
CA GLN A 325 -9.43 10.50 14.79
C GLN A 325 -8.81 11.46 15.80
N VAL A 326 -9.37 12.64 15.99
CA VAL A 326 -8.96 13.53 17.07
C VAL A 326 -9.39 12.92 18.41
N VAL A 327 -8.41 12.60 19.25
CA VAL A 327 -8.63 11.93 20.55
C VAL A 327 -8.30 12.80 21.76
N ALA A 328 -7.55 13.88 21.55
CA ALA A 328 -7.25 14.87 22.57
C ALA A 328 -6.90 16.21 21.95
N THR A 329 -7.35 17.28 22.61
CA THR A 329 -7.01 18.65 22.24
C THR A 329 -6.55 19.43 23.48
N LYS A 330 -5.63 20.37 23.30
CA LYS A 330 -5.15 21.25 24.37
C LYS A 330 -4.67 22.58 23.81
N TYR A 331 -5.30 23.65 24.24
CA TYR A 331 -4.77 25.00 24.02
C TYR A 331 -3.91 25.42 25.23
N LYS A 332 -2.67 25.84 24.99
CA LYS A 332 -1.73 26.26 26.03
C LYS A 332 -1.40 27.74 25.87
N ILE A 333 -1.93 28.58 26.75
CA ILE A 333 -1.60 30.00 26.84
C ILE A 333 -0.27 30.14 27.56
N ASN A 334 0.78 30.59 26.90
CA ASN A 334 2.12 30.81 27.48
C ASN A 334 2.70 32.18 27.20
N GLY A 335 1.95 33.04 26.50
CA GLY A 335 2.30 34.42 26.19
C GLY A 335 3.43 34.60 25.14
N LYS A 336 3.89 33.48 24.51
CA LYS A 336 4.91 33.50 23.45
C LYS A 336 4.39 32.92 22.15
N SER A 337 3.96 31.72 22.17
CA SER A 337 3.52 30.98 20.95
C SER A 337 2.09 30.48 21.04
N ASP A 338 1.54 30.40 22.25
CA ASP A 338 0.17 29.97 22.55
C ASP A 338 -0.29 28.79 21.67
N PRO A 339 0.38 27.63 21.73
CA PRO A 339 0.10 26.53 20.84
C PRO A 339 -1.18 25.80 21.20
N THR A 340 -1.92 25.39 20.16
CA THR A 340 -2.99 24.41 20.25
C THR A 340 -2.46 23.07 19.76
N TYR A 341 -2.52 22.05 20.60
CA TYR A 341 -2.16 20.66 20.29
C TYR A 341 -3.42 19.88 20.01
N ILE A 342 -3.44 19.11 18.95
CA ILE A 342 -4.54 18.26 18.52
C ILE A 342 -3.91 16.89 18.19
N ASN A 343 -4.12 15.92 19.08
CA ASN A 343 -3.53 14.58 18.94
C ASN A 343 -4.50 13.65 18.21
N LEU A 344 -4.00 12.98 17.18
CA LEU A 344 -4.76 12.03 16.40
C LEU A 344 -4.43 10.60 16.85
N ASP A 345 -5.46 9.76 16.91
CA ASP A 345 -5.50 8.33 17.18
C ASP A 345 -4.98 7.90 18.57
N LYS A 346 -3.95 8.55 19.13
CA LYS A 346 -3.44 8.25 20.47
C LYS A 346 -3.22 9.49 21.32
N LYS A 347 -3.60 9.40 22.61
CA LYS A 347 -3.39 10.46 23.59
C LYS A 347 -1.96 10.44 24.12
N TRP A 348 -1.50 11.59 24.62
CA TRP A 348 -0.25 11.63 25.38
C TRP A 348 -0.32 10.70 26.61
N PRO A 349 0.74 9.93 26.96
CA PRO A 349 2.11 9.97 26.41
C PRO A 349 2.33 9.13 25.13
N GLU A 350 1.35 8.36 24.66
CA GLU A 350 1.47 7.47 23.50
C GLU A 350 1.16 8.17 22.16
N THR A 351 1.32 9.49 22.09
CA THR A 351 0.98 10.27 20.89
C THR A 351 1.80 9.82 19.69
N VAL A 352 1.12 9.48 18.60
CA VAL A 352 1.72 9.03 17.34
C VAL A 352 1.79 10.14 16.29
N PHE A 353 0.91 11.16 16.41
CA PHE A 353 0.89 12.32 15.55
C PHE A 353 0.19 13.49 16.22
N THR A 354 0.75 14.70 16.04
CA THR A 354 0.18 15.95 16.54
C THR A 354 -0.03 16.95 15.41
N LEU A 355 -1.26 17.40 15.22
CA LEU A 355 -1.56 18.63 14.50
C LEU A 355 -1.38 19.80 15.47
N MET A 356 -0.57 20.79 15.10
CA MET A 356 -0.29 21.96 15.90
C MET A 356 -0.74 23.25 15.19
N VAL A 357 -1.39 24.15 15.94
CA VAL A 357 -1.75 25.50 15.49
C VAL A 357 -1.13 26.51 16.48
N PHE A 358 -0.27 27.38 16.01
CA PHE A 358 0.27 28.45 16.86
C PHE A 358 -0.73 29.59 17.09
N GLY A 359 -0.61 30.28 18.22
CA GLY A 359 -1.49 31.39 18.58
C GLY A 359 -1.59 32.49 17.52
N LYS A 360 -0.50 32.82 16.84
CA LYS A 360 -0.46 33.79 15.74
C LYS A 360 -1.29 33.38 14.51
N ASP A 361 -1.42 32.09 14.28
CA ASP A 361 -2.12 31.52 13.11
C ASP A 361 -3.61 31.25 13.39
N ARG A 362 -4.04 31.28 14.67
CA ARG A 362 -5.44 31.04 15.07
C ARG A 362 -6.45 32.02 14.45
N ILE A 363 -5.99 33.22 14.08
CA ILE A 363 -6.84 34.20 13.39
C ILE A 363 -7.29 33.76 12.00
N ASN A 364 -6.61 32.78 11.41
CA ASN A 364 -6.92 32.19 10.10
C ASN A 364 -7.95 31.03 10.20
N PHE A 365 -8.46 30.77 11.40
CA PHE A 365 -9.47 29.76 11.66
C PHE A 365 -10.80 30.45 12.01
N SER A 366 -11.88 30.07 11.35
CA SER A 366 -13.24 30.56 11.65
C SER A 366 -13.81 29.98 12.95
N TYR A 367 -13.12 29.00 13.52
CA TYR A 367 -13.49 28.29 14.74
C TYR A 367 -12.29 28.16 15.71
N LYS A 368 -12.55 27.81 16.95
CA LYS A 368 -11.51 27.43 17.91
C LYS A 368 -11.11 25.97 17.67
N PRO A 369 -9.88 25.68 17.17
CA PRO A 369 -9.49 24.34 16.77
C PRO A 369 -9.67 23.28 17.88
N GLU A 370 -9.36 23.63 19.12
CA GLU A 370 -9.47 22.73 20.28
C GLU A 370 -10.92 22.36 20.66
N GLU A 371 -11.88 23.24 20.35
CA GLU A 371 -13.29 22.99 20.63
C GLU A 371 -13.95 22.27 19.45
N PHE A 372 -13.72 22.79 18.24
CA PHE A 372 -14.42 22.34 17.04
C PHE A 372 -13.95 20.99 16.52
N LEU A 373 -12.66 20.68 16.61
CA LEU A 373 -12.10 19.44 16.05
C LEU A 373 -12.17 18.25 17.01
N THR A 374 -12.51 18.47 18.28
CA THR A 374 -12.61 17.38 19.27
C THR A 374 -13.54 16.28 18.79
N ASP A 375 -13.08 15.03 18.93
CA ASP A 375 -13.77 13.78 18.56
C ASP A 375 -14.12 13.64 17.06
N LYS A 376 -13.62 14.53 16.21
CA LYS A 376 -13.83 14.43 14.75
C LYS A 376 -12.77 13.58 14.08
N LYS A 377 -13.14 12.97 12.96
CA LYS A 377 -12.20 12.39 11.99
C LYS A 377 -11.76 13.49 11.03
N ILE A 378 -10.46 13.68 10.91
CA ILE A 378 -9.90 14.75 10.07
C ILE A 378 -8.77 14.24 9.20
N CYS A 379 -8.54 14.90 8.07
CA CYS A 379 -7.31 14.83 7.31
C CYS A 379 -6.64 16.22 7.34
N VAL A 380 -5.36 16.28 7.64
CA VAL A 380 -4.58 17.51 7.60
C VAL A 380 -3.46 17.41 6.56
N THR A 381 -3.36 18.43 5.71
CA THR A 381 -2.32 18.51 4.67
C THR A 381 -1.26 19.54 5.08
N GLY A 382 0.00 19.12 5.08
CA GLY A 382 1.11 20.00 5.40
C GLY A 382 2.46 19.30 5.40
N LYS A 383 3.52 20.10 5.65
CA LYS A 383 4.86 19.55 5.77
C LYS A 383 5.00 18.81 7.10
N VAL A 384 5.41 17.54 7.01
CA VAL A 384 5.64 16.70 8.19
C VAL A 384 6.97 17.09 8.84
N GLY A 385 6.89 17.54 10.06
CA GLY A 385 8.04 17.81 10.94
C GLY A 385 8.07 16.85 12.12
N GLU A 386 9.03 17.05 13.00
CA GLU A 386 9.21 16.28 14.23
C GLU A 386 9.38 17.20 15.44
N PHE A 387 8.82 16.80 16.56
CA PHE A 387 9.10 17.42 17.85
C PHE A 387 9.25 16.35 18.93
N ASN A 388 10.44 16.25 19.52
CA ASN A 388 10.79 15.23 20.53
C ASN A 388 10.42 13.78 20.13
N GLY A 389 10.73 13.39 18.89
CA GLY A 389 10.43 12.06 18.35
C GLY A 389 8.99 11.87 17.89
N THR A 390 8.09 12.83 18.08
CA THR A 390 6.70 12.74 17.65
C THR A 390 6.50 13.48 16.32
N PRO A 391 5.97 12.81 15.28
CA PRO A 391 5.59 13.45 14.02
C PRO A 391 4.53 14.53 14.23
N GLN A 392 4.67 15.64 13.51
CA GLN A 392 3.70 16.74 13.57
C GLN A 392 3.53 17.46 12.23
N ILE A 393 2.36 18.05 12.04
CA ILE A 393 2.12 19.10 11.04
C ILE A 393 1.73 20.38 11.76
N ILE A 394 2.31 21.50 11.32
CA ILE A 394 1.92 22.83 11.79
C ILE A 394 0.92 23.38 10.76
N ALA A 395 -0.34 23.51 11.16
CA ALA A 395 -1.34 24.17 10.33
C ALA A 395 -1.37 25.67 10.62
N THR A 396 -1.38 26.45 9.55
CA THR A 396 -1.42 27.91 9.58
C THR A 396 -2.77 28.47 9.13
N ASP A 397 -3.59 27.59 8.52
CA ASP A 397 -4.89 27.96 7.95
C ASP A 397 -5.87 26.77 8.02
N GLU A 398 -7.17 27.06 8.19
CA GLU A 398 -8.20 26.03 8.30
C GLU A 398 -8.41 25.20 7.02
N THR A 399 -8.03 25.73 5.85
CA THR A 399 -8.15 25.02 4.57
C THR A 399 -7.22 23.81 4.48
N GLN A 400 -6.21 23.73 5.36
CA GLN A 400 -5.34 22.56 5.47
C GLN A 400 -6.05 21.36 6.13
N ILE A 401 -7.22 21.58 6.75
CA ILE A 401 -7.94 20.57 7.52
C ILE A 401 -9.25 20.23 6.84
N GLN A 402 -9.41 18.97 6.47
CA GLN A 402 -10.65 18.41 5.94
C GLN A 402 -11.30 17.54 7.01
N ILE A 403 -12.58 17.79 7.32
CA ILE A 403 -13.39 16.92 8.17
C ILE A 403 -13.87 15.76 7.31
N MET A 404 -13.76 14.55 7.85
CA MET A 404 -14.28 13.33 7.23
C MET A 404 -15.65 13.01 7.84
N GLU A 405 -16.60 12.66 7.01
CA GLU A 405 -17.94 12.21 7.42
C GLU A 405 -17.92 10.77 7.96
#